data_5f552180a0bcb96467c939113678e33b
#
_entry.id   5f552180a0bcb96467c939113678e33b
#
_cell.length_a   1.000
_cell.length_b   1.000
_cell.length_c   1.000
_cell.angle_alpha   90.00
_cell.angle_beta   90.00
_cell.angle_gamma   90.00
#
_symmetry.space_group_name_H-M   'P 1'
#
loop_
_entity.id
_entity.type
_entity.pdbx_description
1 polymer ?
#
loop_
_entity_poly.entity_id
_entity_poly.type
_entity_poly.pdbx_seq_one_letter_code
_entity_poly.pdbx_strand_id
1 'polypeptide(L)'
;MFKFALAIKVIFGLFTSSLPAPEIWAEPIPYFLDKQMGNYIAPHSERGPGHRGLDVLVGNEGIRAPQAGFVSFNDLVVDRRVVTIRSGDYRISFEPVCSDLVTGQAIERGELVGNLCEGKAGYKEHCEGCMHLSIRVQRGYLNPLLFFGHLVPSKIVS
;
A
#
# COMPACT_ATOMS: atom_id res chain seq x y z
N MET A 1 -70.24 7.42 21.20
CA MET A 1 -69.23 6.47 20.75
C MET A 1 -68.40 7.11 19.63
N PHE A 2 -67.30 7.74 19.97
CA PHE A 2 -66.34 8.30 18.98
C PHE A 2 -65.14 7.37 18.80
N LYS A 3 -64.94 6.81 17.60
CA LYS A 3 -63.83 6.01 17.24
C LYS A 3 -62.76 6.93 16.69
N PHE A 4 -61.67 7.13 17.47
CA PHE A 4 -60.45 7.78 16.95
C PHE A 4 -59.62 6.72 16.19
N ALA A 5 -59.50 6.93 14.87
CA ALA A 5 -58.58 6.16 14.06
C ALA A 5 -57.20 6.85 14.09
N LEU A 6 -56.22 6.21 14.73
CA LEU A 6 -54.82 6.67 14.79
C LEU A 6 -54.15 6.21 13.50
N ALA A 7 -53.86 7.15 12.60
CA ALA A 7 -53.07 6.88 11.38
C ALA A 7 -51.60 6.94 11.69
N ILE A 8 -50.94 5.78 11.74
CA ILE A 8 -49.47 5.67 11.86
C ILE A 8 -48.89 5.92 10.48
N LYS A 9 -48.26 7.08 10.27
CA LYS A 9 -47.43 7.36 9.10
C LYS A 9 -46.05 6.68 9.30
N VAL A 10 -45.86 5.55 8.62
CA VAL A 10 -44.52 4.92 8.53
C VAL A 10 -43.68 5.72 7.51
N ILE A 11 -42.76 6.49 8.03
CA ILE A 11 -41.77 7.19 7.19
C ILE A 11 -40.70 6.18 6.82
N PHE A 12 -40.75 5.64 5.61
CA PHE A 12 -39.63 4.87 5.02
C PHE A 12 -38.53 5.85 4.63
N GLY A 13 -37.59 6.06 5.55
CA GLY A 13 -36.34 6.75 5.24
C GLY A 13 -35.50 5.85 4.33
N LEU A 14 -35.40 6.22 3.06
CA LEU A 14 -34.41 5.62 2.14
C LEU A 14 -33.01 6.04 2.59
N PHE A 15 -32.36 5.21 3.41
CA PHE A 15 -30.93 5.31 3.64
C PHE A 15 -30.22 4.87 2.36
N THR A 16 -29.91 5.82 1.49
CA THR A 16 -28.93 5.62 0.44
C THR A 16 -27.56 5.62 1.10
N SER A 17 -27.10 4.47 1.58
CA SER A 17 -25.71 4.28 1.96
C SER A 17 -24.88 4.30 0.68
N SER A 18 -24.38 5.47 0.30
CA SER A 18 -23.30 5.56 -0.67
C SER A 18 -22.11 4.83 -0.05
N LEU A 19 -21.61 3.79 -0.73
CA LEU A 19 -20.35 3.17 -0.34
C LEU A 19 -19.28 4.28 -0.34
N PRO A 20 -18.46 4.38 0.71
CA PRO A 20 -17.37 5.34 0.72
C PRO A 20 -16.49 5.08 -0.51
N ALA A 21 -16.08 6.14 -1.18
CA ALA A 21 -15.11 6.03 -2.28
C ALA A 21 -13.86 5.29 -1.76
N PRO A 22 -13.24 4.43 -2.58
CA PRO A 22 -12.02 3.75 -2.16
C PRO A 22 -10.99 4.80 -1.72
N GLU A 23 -10.46 4.61 -0.52
CA GLU A 23 -9.47 5.53 0.03
C GLU A 23 -8.18 5.42 -0.78
N ILE A 24 -7.77 6.55 -1.39
CA ILE A 24 -6.48 6.64 -2.08
C ILE A 24 -5.39 6.77 -1.01
N TRP A 25 -4.39 5.91 -1.09
CA TRP A 25 -3.25 5.91 -0.17
C TRP A 25 -2.32 7.09 -0.42
N ALA A 26 -1.60 7.51 0.60
CA ALA A 26 -0.57 8.53 0.45
C ALA A 26 0.62 7.97 -0.35
N GLU A 27 1.16 8.77 -1.24
CA GLU A 27 2.41 8.41 -1.92
C GLU A 27 3.56 8.29 -0.91
N PRO A 28 4.37 7.22 -1.00
CA PRO A 28 5.46 7.00 -0.04
C PRO A 28 6.62 7.99 -0.20
N ILE A 29 6.73 8.61 -1.37
CA ILE A 29 7.69 9.68 -1.68
C ILE A 29 7.03 10.72 -2.60
N PRO A 30 7.47 11.97 -2.62
CA PRO A 30 7.00 12.97 -3.57
C PRO A 30 7.26 12.54 -5.02
N TYR A 31 6.29 12.80 -5.89
CA TYR A 31 6.37 12.44 -7.32
C TYR A 31 6.59 10.95 -7.56
N PHE A 32 5.94 10.12 -6.75
CA PHE A 32 6.11 8.67 -6.72
C PHE A 32 6.02 8.01 -8.10
N LEU A 33 5.04 8.43 -8.92
CA LEU A 33 4.86 7.85 -10.25
C LEU A 33 5.91 8.28 -11.26
N ASP A 34 6.32 9.55 -11.21
CA ASP A 34 7.33 10.08 -12.13
C ASP A 34 8.69 9.43 -11.89
N LYS A 35 8.89 8.88 -10.70
CA LYS A 35 10.11 8.18 -10.27
C LYS A 35 10.06 6.67 -10.44
N GLN A 36 8.99 6.14 -11.03
CA GLN A 36 8.85 4.70 -11.25
C GLN A 36 9.83 4.21 -12.33
N MET A 37 10.64 3.22 -11.98
CA MET A 37 11.66 2.61 -12.84
C MET A 37 11.29 1.17 -13.26
N GLY A 38 10.57 0.45 -12.42
CA GLY A 38 10.14 -0.93 -12.68
C GLY A 38 8.63 -1.13 -12.45
N ASN A 39 8.00 -1.87 -13.36
CA ASN A 39 6.57 -2.13 -13.34
C ASN A 39 6.22 -3.40 -12.58
N TYR A 40 5.04 -3.45 -11.96
CA TYR A 40 4.46 -4.69 -11.44
C TYR A 40 4.17 -5.66 -12.61
N ILE A 41 4.63 -6.90 -12.45
CA ILE A 41 4.34 -8.02 -13.37
C ILE A 41 3.79 -9.16 -12.53
N ALA A 42 2.49 -9.44 -12.68
CA ALA A 42 1.84 -10.50 -11.92
C ALA A 42 2.52 -11.86 -12.16
N PRO A 43 2.94 -12.58 -11.12
CA PRO A 43 3.47 -13.92 -11.30
C PRO A 43 2.34 -14.87 -11.71
N HIS A 44 2.61 -15.80 -12.66
CA HIS A 44 1.63 -16.81 -13.11
C HIS A 44 1.32 -17.86 -12.04
N SER A 45 2.17 -18.01 -11.03
CA SER A 45 1.98 -18.89 -9.89
C SER A 45 2.64 -18.29 -8.65
N GLU A 46 2.34 -18.80 -7.46
CA GLU A 46 2.86 -18.28 -6.19
C GLU A 46 4.39 -18.13 -6.16
N ARG A 47 5.12 -19.05 -6.80
CA ARG A 47 6.60 -19.03 -6.90
C ARG A 47 7.10 -18.76 -8.32
N GLY A 48 6.20 -18.44 -9.25
CA GLY A 48 6.53 -18.18 -10.65
C GLY A 48 7.31 -16.86 -10.83
N PRO A 49 7.93 -16.70 -12.02
CA PRO A 49 8.57 -15.45 -12.38
C PRO A 49 7.57 -14.31 -12.46
N GLY A 50 8.03 -13.10 -12.13
CA GLY A 50 7.24 -11.88 -12.11
C GLY A 50 7.94 -10.80 -11.30
N HIS A 51 7.40 -9.59 -11.31
CA HIS A 51 7.86 -8.48 -10.49
C HIS A 51 6.76 -8.10 -9.50
N ARG A 52 6.94 -8.41 -8.22
CA ARG A 52 5.87 -8.39 -7.21
C ARG A 52 5.62 -7.02 -6.58
N GLY A 53 6.18 -5.97 -7.16
CA GLY A 53 6.05 -4.60 -6.69
C GLY A 53 6.40 -3.58 -7.77
N LEU A 54 6.78 -2.40 -7.33
CA LEU A 54 7.28 -1.30 -8.14
C LEU A 54 8.68 -0.95 -7.68
N ASP A 55 9.58 -0.71 -8.60
CA ASP A 55 10.86 -0.07 -8.29
C ASP A 55 10.74 1.42 -8.52
N VAL A 56 11.09 2.21 -7.52
CA VAL A 56 10.91 3.66 -7.51
C VAL A 56 12.20 4.33 -7.07
N LEU A 57 12.70 5.26 -7.87
CA LEU A 57 13.90 6.02 -7.54
C LEU A 57 13.65 6.90 -6.31
N VAL A 58 14.48 6.76 -5.28
CA VAL A 58 14.38 7.52 -4.02
C VAL A 58 15.52 8.50 -3.92
N GLY A 59 15.20 9.75 -3.62
CA GLY A 59 16.17 10.76 -3.26
C GLY A 59 16.42 10.83 -1.74
N ASN A 60 16.71 12.02 -1.23
CA ASN A 60 17.01 12.24 0.18
C ASN A 60 15.74 12.58 1.02
N GLU A 61 14.54 12.49 0.43
CA GLU A 61 13.27 12.91 1.05
C GLU A 61 12.73 11.99 2.14
N GLY A 62 13.31 10.79 2.28
CA GLY A 62 12.80 9.75 3.17
C GLY A 62 11.52 9.07 2.62
N ILE A 63 11.29 7.86 3.09
CA ILE A 63 10.17 7.01 2.69
C ILE A 63 9.10 7.08 3.76
N ARG A 64 7.83 7.33 3.37
CA ARG A 64 6.71 7.53 4.29
C ARG A 64 5.68 6.43 4.17
N ALA A 65 4.95 6.20 5.27
CA ALA A 65 3.89 5.21 5.33
C ALA A 65 2.68 5.62 4.46
N PRO A 66 2.28 4.80 3.47
CA PRO A 66 1.10 5.11 2.67
C PRO A 66 -0.21 5.04 3.44
N GLN A 67 -0.24 4.25 4.51
CA GLN A 67 -1.38 4.03 5.40
C GLN A 67 -0.91 3.88 6.84
N ALA A 68 -1.81 4.21 7.78
CA ALA A 68 -1.62 3.91 9.19
C ALA A 68 -1.64 2.39 9.43
N GLY A 69 -0.88 1.94 10.43
CA GLY A 69 -0.80 0.53 10.77
C GLY A 69 0.22 0.23 11.85
N PHE A 70 0.82 -0.95 11.76
CA PHE A 70 1.88 -1.41 12.67
C PHE A 70 3.06 -1.96 11.89
N VAL A 71 4.25 -1.69 12.36
CA VAL A 71 5.46 -2.33 11.85
C VAL A 71 5.38 -3.83 12.18
N SER A 72 5.20 -4.66 11.16
CA SER A 72 5.11 -6.10 11.32
C SER A 72 6.45 -6.82 11.10
N PHE A 73 7.41 -6.13 10.50
CA PHE A 73 8.76 -6.63 10.24
C PHE A 73 9.72 -5.46 10.00
N ASN A 74 10.91 -5.51 10.58
CA ASN A 74 12.02 -4.60 10.29
C ASN A 74 13.33 -5.34 10.56
N ASP A 75 13.85 -6.06 9.57
CA ASP A 75 15.09 -6.82 9.69
C ASP A 75 15.70 -7.12 8.31
N LEU A 76 16.81 -7.85 8.33
CA LEU A 76 17.52 -8.30 7.15
C LEU A 76 16.82 -9.54 6.55
N VAL A 77 16.56 -9.52 5.25
CA VAL A 77 16.10 -10.68 4.48
C VAL A 77 17.20 -11.02 3.47
N VAL A 78 17.93 -12.08 3.73
CA VAL A 78 19.10 -12.53 2.96
C VAL A 78 20.21 -11.46 2.96
N ASP A 79 20.13 -10.48 2.07
CA ASP A 79 21.15 -9.46 1.79
C ASP A 79 20.63 -8.02 1.86
N ARG A 80 19.32 -7.83 2.12
CA ARG A 80 18.69 -6.51 2.11
C ARG A 80 17.83 -6.27 3.33
N ARG A 81 17.74 -5.02 3.76
CA ARG A 81 16.86 -4.60 4.83
C ARG A 81 15.44 -4.41 4.29
N VAL A 82 14.48 -4.99 5.01
CA VAL A 82 13.06 -4.92 4.67
C VAL A 82 12.30 -4.35 5.85
N VAL A 83 11.47 -3.34 5.57
CA VAL A 83 10.48 -2.84 6.53
C VAL A 83 9.10 -3.20 5.99
N THR A 84 8.25 -3.81 6.82
CA THR A 84 6.88 -4.13 6.45
C THR A 84 5.90 -3.53 7.44
N ILE A 85 4.94 -2.77 6.92
CA ILE A 85 3.80 -2.23 7.65
C ILE A 85 2.60 -3.13 7.39
N ARG A 86 1.89 -3.52 8.45
CA ARG A 86 0.59 -4.17 8.35
C ARG A 86 -0.51 -3.12 8.57
N SER A 87 -1.34 -2.92 7.56
CA SER A 87 -2.53 -2.06 7.60
C SER A 87 -3.75 -2.90 7.22
N GLY A 88 -4.56 -3.27 8.21
CA GLY A 88 -5.66 -4.23 7.99
C GLY A 88 -5.15 -5.56 7.43
N ASP A 89 -5.68 -5.95 6.26
CA ASP A 89 -5.29 -7.18 5.55
C ASP A 89 -4.05 -7.02 4.67
N TYR A 90 -3.58 -5.79 4.50
CA TYR A 90 -2.44 -5.48 3.64
C TYR A 90 -1.11 -5.56 4.39
N ARG A 91 -0.10 -6.06 3.71
CA ARG A 91 1.31 -5.95 4.08
C ARG A 91 2.02 -5.13 3.03
N ILE A 92 2.52 -3.98 3.44
CA ILE A 92 3.20 -3.01 2.60
C ILE A 92 4.68 -3.11 2.94
N SER A 93 5.49 -3.60 2.02
CA SER A 93 6.92 -3.82 2.25
C SER A 93 7.76 -2.90 1.39
N PHE A 94 8.83 -2.41 1.99
CA PHE A 94 9.80 -1.49 1.40
C PHE A 94 11.19 -2.10 1.52
N GLU A 95 11.94 -2.17 0.43
CA GLU A 95 13.31 -2.71 0.40
C GLU A 95 14.17 -2.08 -0.70
N PRO A 96 15.47 -1.82 -0.46
CA PRO A 96 16.15 -1.87 0.83
C PRO A 96 15.90 -0.59 1.64
N VAL A 97 15.36 -0.69 2.85
CA VAL A 97 15.06 0.47 3.70
C VAL A 97 15.66 0.31 5.08
N CYS A 98 16.46 1.30 5.48
CA CYS A 98 17.02 1.44 6.81
C CYS A 98 16.07 2.29 7.67
N SER A 99 15.67 1.75 8.82
CA SER A 99 14.63 2.30 9.69
C SER A 99 14.96 2.08 11.16
N ASP A 100 14.65 3.06 11.98
CA ASP A 100 14.75 2.98 13.44
C ASP A 100 13.45 2.46 14.09
N LEU A 101 12.39 2.21 13.29
CA LEU A 101 11.13 1.67 13.77
C LEU A 101 11.33 0.25 14.32
N VAL A 102 10.58 -0.08 15.37
CA VAL A 102 10.63 -1.43 15.95
C VAL A 102 9.36 -2.23 15.63
N THR A 103 9.50 -3.54 15.47
CA THR A 103 8.35 -4.44 15.24
C THR A 103 7.35 -4.30 16.37
N GLY A 104 6.07 -4.14 16.01
CA GLY A 104 4.95 -3.87 16.93
C GLY A 104 4.65 -2.37 17.10
N GLN A 105 5.52 -1.46 16.69
CA GLN A 105 5.29 -0.02 16.76
C GLN A 105 4.15 0.38 15.84
N ALA A 106 3.24 1.22 16.35
CA ALA A 106 2.24 1.88 15.54
C ALA A 106 2.91 2.95 14.66
N ILE A 107 2.38 3.14 13.46
CA ILE A 107 2.82 4.17 12.52
C ILE A 107 1.60 4.82 11.87
N GLU A 108 1.62 6.14 11.79
CA GLU A 108 0.56 6.90 11.15
C GLU A 108 0.79 7.08 9.64
N ARG A 109 -0.30 7.32 8.90
CA ARG A 109 -0.22 7.66 7.48
C ARG A 109 0.63 8.92 7.27
N GLY A 110 1.62 8.85 6.37
CA GLY A 110 2.57 9.93 6.08
C GLY A 110 3.74 10.03 7.06
N GLU A 111 3.78 9.21 8.11
CA GLU A 111 4.92 9.14 9.03
C GLU A 111 6.14 8.51 8.36
N LEU A 112 7.33 8.90 8.80
CA LEU A 112 8.59 8.42 8.25
C LEU A 112 8.78 6.92 8.55
N VAL A 113 8.92 6.12 7.51
CA VAL A 113 9.29 4.69 7.61
C VAL A 113 10.80 4.55 7.73
N GLY A 114 11.56 5.31 6.96
CA GLY A 114 13.01 5.25 6.94
C GLY A 114 13.60 5.90 5.68
N ASN A 115 14.85 5.57 5.42
CA ASN A 115 15.58 6.04 4.26
C ASN A 115 16.09 4.85 3.44
N LEU A 116 16.41 5.08 2.17
CA LEU A 116 17.10 4.06 1.39
C LEU A 116 18.42 3.70 2.09
N CYS A 117 18.70 2.41 2.23
CA CYS A 117 19.97 1.98 2.80
C CYS A 117 21.10 2.29 1.81
N GLU A 118 22.12 3.01 2.25
CA GLU A 118 23.34 3.20 1.47
C GLU A 118 24.06 1.87 1.31
N GLY A 119 24.58 1.65 0.10
CA GLY A 119 25.13 0.44 -0.43
C GLY A 119 25.84 -0.48 0.56
N LYS A 120 25.47 -1.75 0.55
CA LYS A 120 26.28 -2.82 1.12
C LYS A 120 26.83 -3.68 -0.01
N ALA A 121 28.13 -3.92 0.07
CA ALA A 121 28.80 -4.85 -0.82
C ALA A 121 28.09 -6.22 -0.80
N GLY A 122 27.58 -6.65 -1.95
CA GLY A 122 26.93 -7.96 -2.14
C GLY A 122 25.48 -7.93 -2.56
N TYR A 123 24.75 -6.84 -2.36
CA TYR A 123 23.39 -6.68 -2.89
C TYR A 123 23.43 -6.36 -4.39
N LYS A 124 22.86 -7.24 -5.20
CA LYS A 124 22.70 -7.00 -6.62
C LYS A 124 21.38 -6.21 -6.82
N GLU A 125 21.51 -4.90 -6.84
CA GLU A 125 20.38 -4.02 -7.04
C GLU A 125 19.78 -4.23 -8.44
N HIS A 126 18.46 -4.40 -8.51
CA HIS A 126 17.73 -4.37 -9.80
C HIS A 126 17.73 -2.96 -10.39
N CYS A 127 17.82 -1.95 -9.54
CA CYS A 127 17.79 -0.54 -9.85
C CYS A 127 18.61 0.20 -8.80
N GLU A 128 19.69 0.88 -9.22
CA GLU A 128 20.52 1.68 -8.32
C GLU A 128 19.74 2.88 -7.78
N GLY A 129 19.76 3.06 -6.45
CA GLY A 129 19.03 4.14 -5.79
C GLY A 129 17.50 3.96 -5.75
N CYS A 130 17.00 2.77 -6.05
CA CYS A 130 15.57 2.48 -5.99
C CYS A 130 15.16 1.78 -4.71
N MET A 131 13.92 2.08 -4.30
CA MET A 131 13.15 1.30 -3.37
C MET A 131 12.22 0.37 -4.13
N HIS A 132 12.19 -0.91 -3.77
CA HIS A 132 11.14 -1.83 -4.19
C HIS A 132 9.97 -1.73 -3.21
N LEU A 133 8.80 -1.35 -3.72
CA LEU A 133 7.54 -1.29 -2.96
C LEU A 133 6.64 -2.45 -3.37
N SER A 134 6.27 -3.32 -2.44
CA SER A 134 5.32 -4.39 -2.68
C SER A 134 4.13 -4.34 -1.73
N ILE A 135 2.95 -4.73 -2.24
CA ILE A 135 1.72 -4.84 -1.46
C ILE A 135 1.21 -6.27 -1.57
N ARG A 136 1.04 -6.92 -0.40
CA ARG A 136 0.60 -8.31 -0.32
C ARG A 136 -0.64 -8.44 0.56
N VAL A 137 -1.55 -9.31 0.15
CA VAL A 137 -2.66 -9.85 0.94
C VAL A 137 -2.45 -11.36 1.16
N GLN A 138 -3.34 -12.02 1.90
CA GLN A 138 -3.20 -13.47 2.19
C GLN A 138 -2.98 -14.34 0.94
N ARG A 139 -3.57 -14.00 -0.19
CA ARG A 139 -3.59 -14.79 -1.42
C ARG A 139 -2.62 -14.32 -2.51
N GLY A 140 -1.73 -13.38 -2.23
CA GLY A 140 -0.76 -12.96 -3.23
C GLY A 140 -0.41 -11.47 -3.20
N TYR A 141 0.30 -11.06 -4.23
CA TYR A 141 0.73 -9.69 -4.43
C TYR A 141 -0.26 -8.92 -5.30
N LEU A 142 -0.43 -7.65 -4.98
CA LEU A 142 -1.29 -6.73 -5.71
C LEU A 142 -0.41 -5.67 -6.40
N ASN A 143 -0.90 -5.18 -7.55
CA ASN A 143 -0.25 -4.04 -8.20
C ASN A 143 -0.38 -2.80 -7.30
N PRO A 144 0.72 -2.21 -6.81
CA PRO A 144 0.66 -1.05 -5.94
C PRO A 144 -0.06 0.16 -6.54
N LEU A 145 -0.04 0.33 -7.85
CA LEU A 145 -0.72 1.44 -8.55
C LEU A 145 -2.23 1.49 -8.30
N LEU A 146 -2.85 0.36 -7.92
CA LEU A 146 -4.28 0.31 -7.55
C LEU A 146 -4.61 1.21 -6.36
N PHE A 147 -3.64 1.44 -5.48
CA PHE A 147 -3.83 2.15 -4.22
C PHE A 147 -3.53 3.65 -4.29
N PHE A 148 -2.79 4.07 -5.30
CA PHE A 148 -2.36 5.47 -5.47
C PHE A 148 -3.19 6.25 -6.49
N GLY A 149 -4.36 5.74 -6.91
CA GLY A 149 -5.29 6.44 -7.79
C GLY A 149 -4.91 6.47 -9.26
N HIS A 150 -3.96 5.65 -9.68
CA HIS A 150 -3.39 5.70 -11.03
C HIS A 150 -3.89 4.60 -11.98
N LEU A 151 -4.67 3.64 -11.48
CA LEU A 151 -5.37 2.69 -12.32
C LEU A 151 -6.87 3.01 -12.32
N VAL A 152 -7.35 3.51 -13.43
CA VAL A 152 -8.80 3.66 -13.67
C VAL A 152 -9.35 2.27 -13.98
N PRO A 153 -10.43 1.80 -13.31
CA PRO A 153 -11.09 0.57 -13.69
C PRO A 153 -11.50 0.65 -15.17
N SER A 154 -11.11 -0.35 -15.97
CA SER A 154 -11.52 -0.42 -17.37
C SER A 154 -13.05 -0.50 -17.43
N LYS A 155 -13.69 0.44 -18.17
CA LYS A 155 -15.11 0.36 -18.47
C LYS A 155 -15.31 -0.75 -19.50
N ILE A 156 -16.13 -1.72 -19.19
CA ILE A 156 -16.62 -2.66 -20.20
C ILE A 156 -17.50 -1.85 -21.14
N VAL A 157 -17.07 -1.66 -22.36
CA VAL A 157 -17.90 -1.06 -23.43
C VAL A 157 -18.77 -2.20 -23.94
N SER A 158 -20.06 -2.17 -23.61
CA SER A 158 -21.08 -3.09 -24.14
C SER A 158 -21.54 -2.62 -25.51
#